data_0be7477d24513ae53874fc5aa01d1588
#
_entry.id   0be7477d24513ae53874fc5aa01d1588
#
_cell.length_a   1.000
_cell.length_b   1.000
_cell.length_c   1.000
_cell.angle_alpha   90.00
_cell.angle_beta   90.00
_cell.angle_gamma   90.00
#
_symmetry.space_group_name_H-M   'P 1'
#
loop_
_entity.id
_entity.type
_entity.pdbx_description
1 polymer ?
#
loop_
_entity_poly.entity_id
_entity_poly.type
_entity_poly.pdbx_seq_one_letter_code
_entity_poly.pdbx_strand_id
1 'polypeptide(L)'
;KLVMAKEHRLANKPRINRADLLGEAVLTIGEHHLFHRQISELCERIGAVVRRDFEGTSLDTLRQMVVMGMGVAFLPALYVKSEIRSADELRVHDLHGINMFRSHALVWRPRSPARVLFRDLAERIRGIAASSLSGDVSVSRK
;
A
#
# COMPACT_ATOMS: atom_id res chain seq x y z
N LYS A 1 0.73 1.30 4.21
CA LYS A 1 1.84 1.90 4.94
C LYS A 1 2.33 3.15 4.23
N LEU A 2 2.77 4.17 4.97
CA LEU A 2 3.49 5.32 4.45
C LEU A 2 4.98 4.99 4.43
N VAL A 3 5.64 5.26 3.30
CA VAL A 3 7.06 4.96 3.10
C VAL A 3 7.77 6.25 2.67
N MET A 4 8.96 6.46 3.22
CA MET A 4 9.81 7.61 2.93
C MET A 4 11.29 7.26 3.04
N ALA A 5 12.15 8.08 2.44
CA ALA A 5 13.60 7.97 2.62
C ALA A 5 13.98 8.16 4.10
N LYS A 6 15.07 7.54 4.54
CA LYS A 6 15.53 7.65 5.94
C LYS A 6 15.92 9.06 6.36
N GLU A 7 16.31 9.90 5.40
CA GLU A 7 16.67 11.31 5.59
C GLU A 7 15.45 12.24 5.59
N HIS A 8 14.27 11.72 5.32
CA HIS A 8 13.07 12.54 5.26
C HIS A 8 12.75 13.16 6.63
N ARG A 9 12.25 14.39 6.65
CA ARG A 9 11.94 15.14 7.89
C ARG A 9 11.01 14.39 8.87
N LEU A 10 10.14 13.54 8.35
CA LEU A 10 9.20 12.73 9.14
C LEU A 10 9.74 11.34 9.51
N ALA A 11 10.91 10.94 8.98
CA ALA A 11 11.42 9.58 9.08
C ALA A 11 11.58 9.07 10.53
N ASN A 12 12.00 9.94 11.43
CA ASN A 12 12.23 9.61 12.84
C ASN A 12 11.08 10.03 13.76
N LYS A 13 9.95 10.47 13.20
CA LYS A 13 8.78 10.85 14.00
C LYS A 13 8.09 9.60 14.53
N PRO A 14 7.87 9.46 15.85
CA PRO A 14 7.32 8.24 16.43
C PRO A 14 5.87 7.98 16.00
N ARG A 15 5.16 9.03 15.63
CA ARG A 15 3.78 8.96 15.16
C ARG A 15 3.51 10.02 14.12
N ILE A 16 3.02 9.61 12.95
CA ILE A 16 2.63 10.52 11.86
C ILE A 16 1.12 10.65 11.86
N ASN A 17 0.67 11.90 11.92
CA ASN A 17 -0.74 12.29 11.88
C ASN A 17 -1.06 13.00 10.56
N ARG A 18 -2.34 13.19 10.30
CA ARG A 18 -2.83 13.91 9.10
C ARG A 18 -2.16 15.28 8.90
N ALA A 19 -2.04 16.07 9.97
CA ALA A 19 -1.46 17.41 9.90
C ALA A 19 0.02 17.40 9.45
N ASP A 20 0.75 16.33 9.69
CA ASP A 20 2.15 16.19 9.29
C ASP A 20 2.31 16.03 7.77
N LEU A 21 1.26 15.57 7.11
CA LEU A 21 1.23 15.30 5.67
C LEU A 21 0.67 16.45 4.84
N LEU A 22 0.27 17.54 5.48
CA LEU A 22 -0.22 18.73 4.77
C LEU A 22 0.87 19.29 3.84
N GLY A 23 0.56 19.38 2.55
CA GLY A 23 1.49 19.84 1.51
C GLY A 23 2.61 18.85 1.17
N GLU A 24 2.64 17.65 1.78
CA GLU A 24 3.66 16.64 1.50
C GLU A 24 3.55 16.11 0.08
N ALA A 25 4.70 15.97 -0.59
CA ALA A 25 4.79 15.45 -1.95
C ALA A 25 4.61 13.92 -1.97
N VAL A 26 3.50 13.45 -2.50
CA VAL A 26 3.17 12.02 -2.59
C VAL A 26 3.38 11.51 -4.01
N LEU A 27 4.21 10.51 -4.14
CA LEU A 27 4.46 9.77 -5.36
C LEU A 27 3.40 8.67 -5.55
N THR A 28 3.04 8.38 -6.79
CA THR A 28 2.09 7.32 -7.13
C THR A 28 2.44 6.65 -8.46
N ILE A 29 1.75 5.58 -8.80
CA ILE A 29 1.83 4.93 -10.11
C ILE A 29 0.89 5.61 -11.09
N GLY A 30 1.02 5.28 -12.38
CA GLY A 30 0.27 5.93 -13.47
C GLY A 30 -1.25 5.99 -13.27
N GLU A 31 -1.86 7.01 -13.82
CA GLU A 31 -3.28 7.38 -13.61
C GLU A 31 -4.28 6.28 -13.98
N HIS A 32 -3.94 5.38 -14.90
CA HIS A 32 -4.79 4.27 -15.33
C HIS A 32 -4.97 3.17 -14.27
N HIS A 33 -4.22 3.22 -13.17
CA HIS A 33 -4.34 2.26 -12.08
C HIS A 33 -5.39 2.70 -11.04
N LEU A 34 -6.23 1.77 -10.61
CA LEU A 34 -7.16 2.00 -9.49
C LEU A 34 -6.42 2.52 -8.23
N PHE A 35 -5.20 2.06 -8.03
CA PHE A 35 -4.37 2.47 -6.90
C PHE A 35 -4.03 3.96 -6.94
N HIS A 36 -3.73 4.52 -8.12
CA HIS A 36 -3.54 5.97 -8.29
C HIS A 36 -4.76 6.75 -7.79
N ARG A 37 -5.96 6.37 -8.23
CA ARG A 37 -7.20 7.04 -7.81
C ARG A 37 -7.38 6.99 -6.30
N GLN A 38 -7.15 5.84 -5.67
CA GLN A 38 -7.24 5.69 -4.22
C GLN A 38 -6.25 6.59 -3.48
N ILE A 39 -5.02 6.74 -3.99
CA ILE A 39 -4.01 7.62 -3.40
C ILE A 39 -4.40 9.09 -3.59
N SER A 40 -4.89 9.46 -4.77
CA SER A 40 -5.33 10.84 -5.06
C SER A 40 -6.47 11.26 -4.14
N GLU A 41 -7.50 10.43 -3.99
CA GLU A 41 -8.61 10.66 -3.05
C GLU A 41 -8.13 10.76 -1.58
N LEU A 42 -7.12 9.97 -1.22
CA LEU A 42 -6.51 10.07 0.09
C LEU A 42 -5.78 11.40 0.26
N CYS A 43 -4.95 11.80 -0.70
CA CYS A 43 -4.20 13.05 -0.66
C CYS A 43 -5.11 14.27 -0.53
N GLU A 44 -6.21 14.30 -1.28
CA GLU A 44 -7.23 15.35 -1.16
C GLU A 44 -7.79 15.44 0.27
N ARG A 45 -8.11 14.29 0.86
CA ARG A 45 -8.65 14.25 2.23
C ARG A 45 -7.66 14.70 3.31
N ILE A 46 -6.35 14.42 3.11
CA ILE A 46 -5.32 14.75 4.11
C ILE A 46 -4.59 16.06 3.83
N GLY A 47 -4.81 16.66 2.66
CA GLY A 47 -4.15 17.90 2.23
C GLY A 47 -2.71 17.67 1.73
N ALA A 48 -2.36 16.44 1.32
CA ALA A 48 -1.11 16.13 0.66
C ALA A 48 -1.21 16.42 -0.85
N VAL A 49 -0.07 16.52 -1.54
CA VAL A 49 -0.01 16.86 -2.96
C VAL A 49 0.54 15.67 -3.77
N VAL A 50 -0.27 15.17 -4.69
CA VAL A 50 0.19 14.12 -5.62
C VAL A 50 1.16 14.76 -6.63
N ARG A 51 2.38 14.19 -6.73
CA ARG A 51 3.37 14.59 -7.74
C ARG A 51 2.97 14.01 -9.09
N ARG A 52 2.66 14.89 -10.05
CA ARG A 52 2.31 14.50 -11.43
C ARG A 52 3.50 14.48 -12.38
N ASP A 53 4.62 15.10 -11.98
CA ASP A 53 5.84 15.17 -12.80
C ASP A 53 6.57 13.83 -12.86
N PHE A 54 6.27 12.94 -11.91
CA PHE A 54 6.91 11.64 -11.76
C PHE A 54 5.87 10.58 -11.44
N GLU A 55 5.70 9.64 -12.35
CA GLU A 55 4.83 8.49 -12.17
C GLU A 55 5.64 7.20 -12.20
N GLY A 56 5.49 6.39 -11.16
CA GLY A 56 6.04 5.05 -11.15
C GLY A 56 5.28 4.13 -12.11
N THR A 57 6.00 3.33 -12.87
CA THR A 57 5.39 2.29 -13.72
C THR A 57 5.01 1.04 -12.93
N SER A 58 5.59 0.87 -11.74
CA SER A 58 5.37 -0.25 -10.82
C SER A 58 5.60 0.20 -9.38
N LEU A 59 5.23 -0.65 -8.42
CA LEU A 59 5.53 -0.39 -7.00
C LEU A 59 7.05 -0.40 -6.73
N ASP A 60 7.83 -1.17 -7.50
CA ASP A 60 9.29 -1.21 -7.37
C ASP A 60 9.92 0.09 -7.84
N THR A 61 9.48 0.60 -9.00
CA THR A 61 9.91 1.92 -9.48
C THR A 61 9.55 3.01 -8.48
N LEU A 62 8.32 2.97 -7.96
CA LEU A 62 7.85 3.90 -6.95
C LEU A 62 8.73 3.85 -5.68
N ARG A 63 9.08 2.66 -5.22
CA ARG A 63 10.00 2.45 -4.09
C ARG A 63 11.37 3.09 -4.35
N GLN A 64 11.95 2.90 -5.55
CA GLN A 64 13.23 3.50 -5.90
C GLN A 64 13.18 5.03 -5.90
N MET A 65 12.10 5.61 -6.41
CA MET A 65 11.91 7.07 -6.37
C MET A 65 11.85 7.60 -4.94
N VAL A 66 11.21 6.86 -4.02
CA VAL A 66 11.19 7.21 -2.60
C VAL A 66 12.58 7.13 -1.99
N VAL A 67 13.37 6.09 -2.28
CA VAL A 67 14.77 5.97 -1.85
C VAL A 67 15.61 7.16 -2.28
N MET A 68 15.38 7.65 -3.51
CA MET A 68 16.06 8.84 -4.04
C MET A 68 15.58 10.16 -3.43
N GLY A 69 14.65 10.12 -2.49
CA GLY A 69 14.15 11.32 -1.81
C GLY A 69 13.21 12.19 -2.66
N MET A 70 12.63 11.67 -3.73
CA MET A 70 11.74 12.42 -4.63
C MET A 70 10.39 12.75 -4.01
N GLY A 71 10.04 12.12 -2.89
CA GLY A 71 8.80 12.29 -2.15
C GLY A 71 8.51 11.10 -1.24
N VAL A 72 7.31 11.06 -0.70
CA VAL A 72 6.81 9.93 0.08
C VAL A 72 5.84 9.10 -0.76
N ALA A 73 5.59 7.84 -0.39
CA ALA A 73 4.58 7.01 -1.06
C ALA A 73 3.75 6.22 -0.05
N PHE A 74 2.51 5.92 -0.44
CA PHE A 74 1.71 4.91 0.23
C PHE A 74 1.90 3.58 -0.51
N LEU A 75 2.32 2.54 0.21
CA LEU A 75 2.52 1.21 -0.36
C LEU A 75 1.62 0.19 0.33
N PRO A 76 1.13 -0.82 -0.40
CA PRO A 76 0.36 -1.91 0.20
C PRO A 76 1.16 -2.62 1.29
N ALA A 77 0.53 -2.96 2.42
CA ALA A 77 1.20 -3.60 3.54
C ALA A 77 1.89 -4.92 3.14
N LEU A 78 1.25 -5.71 2.28
CA LEU A 78 1.83 -6.97 1.77
C LEU A 78 3.10 -6.73 0.94
N TYR A 79 3.10 -5.69 0.10
CA TYR A 79 4.29 -5.31 -0.66
C TYR A 79 5.43 -4.89 0.27
N VAL A 80 5.13 -4.04 1.25
CA VAL A 80 6.11 -3.59 2.25
C VAL A 80 6.73 -4.79 2.99
N LYS A 81 5.90 -5.75 3.40
CA LYS A 81 6.35 -6.95 4.11
C LYS A 81 7.25 -7.86 3.29
N SER A 82 7.00 -7.98 1.97
CA SER A 82 7.80 -8.84 1.09
C SER A 82 9.06 -8.16 0.56
N GLU A 83 8.98 -6.88 0.19
CA GLU A 83 10.01 -6.20 -0.58
C GLU A 83 10.89 -5.24 0.24
N ILE A 84 10.40 -4.72 1.37
CA ILE A 84 11.18 -3.82 2.21
C ILE A 84 11.73 -4.60 3.41
N ARG A 85 12.89 -5.24 3.20
CA ARG A 85 13.52 -6.11 4.21
C ARG A 85 14.51 -5.38 5.09
N SER A 86 15.03 -4.23 4.66
CA SER A 86 16.00 -3.44 5.40
C SER A 86 15.47 -2.03 5.70
N ALA A 87 15.70 -1.59 6.92
CA ALA A 87 15.41 -0.22 7.35
C ALA A 87 16.53 0.78 6.96
N ASP A 88 17.54 0.32 6.19
CA ASP A 88 18.73 1.14 5.93
C ASP A 88 18.46 2.28 4.93
N GLU A 89 17.51 2.09 4.02
CA GLU A 89 17.20 3.08 2.99
C GLU A 89 15.85 3.78 3.20
N LEU A 90 14.90 3.08 3.82
CA LEU A 90 13.53 3.54 3.95
C LEU A 90 13.04 3.50 5.39
N ARG A 91 12.09 4.36 5.68
CA ARG A 91 11.27 4.30 6.90
C ARG A 91 9.83 4.01 6.54
N VAL A 92 9.25 3.09 7.29
CA VAL A 92 7.86 2.65 7.13
C VAL A 92 7.08 3.06 8.35
N HIS A 93 5.98 3.76 8.12
CA HIS A 93 5.10 4.24 9.19
C HIS A 93 3.66 3.76 8.98
N ASP A 94 3.00 3.46 10.08
CA ASP A 94 1.55 3.35 10.12
C ASP A 94 0.92 4.73 10.21
N LEU A 95 -0.20 4.89 9.52
CA LEU A 95 -0.98 6.11 9.58
C LEU A 95 -2.02 6.01 10.69
N HIS A 96 -2.00 6.96 11.59
CA HIS A 96 -3.00 7.02 12.65
C HIS A 96 -4.20 7.87 12.23
N GLY A 97 -5.40 7.30 12.39
CA GLY A 97 -6.65 7.98 12.03
C GLY A 97 -6.95 8.05 10.53
N ILE A 98 -6.16 7.36 9.72
CA ILE A 98 -6.36 7.26 8.27
C ILE A 98 -6.48 5.78 7.90
N ASN A 99 -7.69 5.38 7.50
CA ASN A 99 -7.95 4.02 7.07
C ASN A 99 -8.02 3.96 5.55
N MET A 100 -7.16 3.14 4.95
CA MET A 100 -7.19 2.80 3.55
C MET A 100 -7.02 1.29 3.40
N PHE A 101 -7.97 0.67 2.73
CA PHE A 101 -7.98 -0.77 2.51
C PHE A 101 -7.93 -1.08 1.01
N ARG A 102 -7.21 -2.12 0.68
CA ARG A 102 -7.23 -2.73 -0.65
C ARG A 102 -7.86 -4.10 -0.54
N SER A 103 -9.00 -4.29 -1.21
CA SER A 103 -9.67 -5.58 -1.24
C SER A 103 -9.07 -6.48 -2.31
N HIS A 104 -8.81 -7.71 -1.97
CA HIS A 104 -8.42 -8.77 -2.87
C HIS A 104 -9.51 -9.84 -2.88
N ALA A 105 -9.89 -10.32 -4.05
CA ALA A 105 -10.91 -11.34 -4.21
C ALA A 105 -10.47 -12.40 -5.22
N LEU A 106 -10.84 -13.65 -4.94
CA LEU A 106 -10.78 -14.73 -5.92
C LEU A 106 -12.13 -14.79 -6.63
N VAL A 107 -12.11 -14.74 -7.95
CA VAL A 107 -13.31 -14.76 -8.78
C VAL A 107 -13.21 -15.87 -9.81
N TRP A 108 -14.26 -16.65 -9.96
CA TRP A 108 -14.36 -17.69 -10.97
C TRP A 108 -15.76 -17.77 -11.57
N ARG A 109 -15.87 -18.39 -12.74
CA ARG A 109 -17.17 -18.60 -13.41
C ARG A 109 -18.04 -19.55 -12.58
N PRO A 110 -19.32 -19.25 -12.32
CA PRO A 110 -20.21 -20.09 -11.48
C PRO A 110 -20.33 -21.54 -11.95
N ARG A 111 -20.27 -21.76 -13.27
CA ARG A 111 -20.39 -23.08 -13.90
C ARG A 111 -19.05 -23.71 -14.29
N SER A 112 -17.93 -23.25 -13.71
CA SER A 112 -16.62 -23.85 -13.98
C SER A 112 -16.58 -25.31 -13.52
N PRO A 113 -16.09 -26.27 -14.34
CA PRO A 113 -15.84 -27.65 -13.93
C PRO A 113 -14.90 -27.74 -12.72
N ALA A 114 -13.95 -26.80 -12.60
CA ALA A 114 -12.98 -26.72 -11.51
C ALA A 114 -13.50 -25.95 -10.27
N ARG A 115 -14.80 -25.71 -10.18
CA ARG A 115 -15.40 -24.93 -9.07
C ARG A 115 -15.02 -25.45 -7.68
N VAL A 116 -14.99 -26.76 -7.50
CA VAL A 116 -14.63 -27.40 -6.21
C VAL A 116 -13.19 -27.05 -5.87
N LEU A 117 -12.26 -27.26 -6.82
CA LEU A 117 -10.85 -26.91 -6.64
C LEU A 117 -10.63 -25.43 -6.31
N PHE A 118 -11.35 -24.51 -6.99
CA PHE A 118 -11.24 -23.09 -6.70
C PHE A 118 -11.75 -22.73 -5.30
N ARG A 119 -12.76 -23.42 -4.81
CA ARG A 119 -13.25 -23.25 -3.45
C ARG A 119 -12.22 -23.69 -2.42
N ASP A 120 -11.63 -24.89 -2.60
CA ASP A 120 -10.60 -25.42 -1.72
C ASP A 120 -9.36 -24.52 -1.72
N LEU A 121 -8.95 -24.02 -2.88
CA LEU A 121 -7.87 -23.06 -3.02
C LEU A 121 -8.17 -21.77 -2.26
N ALA A 122 -9.40 -21.24 -2.39
CA ALA A 122 -9.81 -20.04 -1.69
C ALA A 122 -9.77 -20.22 -0.16
N GLU A 123 -10.19 -21.37 0.34
CA GLU A 123 -10.12 -21.68 1.78
C GLU A 123 -8.69 -21.78 2.28
N ARG A 124 -7.79 -22.42 1.52
CA ARG A 124 -6.36 -22.48 1.84
C ARG A 124 -5.72 -21.08 1.89
N ILE A 125 -5.98 -20.25 0.86
CA ILE A 125 -5.49 -18.87 0.82
C ILE A 125 -6.01 -18.06 2.01
N ARG A 126 -7.29 -18.20 2.35
CA ARG A 126 -7.86 -17.53 3.54
C ARG A 126 -7.19 -18.00 4.84
N GLY A 127 -6.96 -19.31 4.96
CA GLY A 127 -6.25 -19.88 6.12
C GLY A 127 -4.85 -19.30 6.28
N ILE A 128 -4.06 -19.26 5.20
CA ILE A 128 -2.72 -18.65 5.18
C ILE A 128 -2.78 -17.15 5.52
N ALA A 129 -3.72 -16.42 4.91
CA ALA A 129 -3.88 -14.99 5.19
C ALA A 129 -4.22 -14.73 6.66
N ALA A 130 -5.12 -15.52 7.23
CA ALA A 130 -5.51 -15.38 8.64
C ALA A 130 -4.38 -15.72 9.62
N SER A 131 -3.54 -16.71 9.32
CA SER A 131 -2.47 -17.17 10.21
C SER A 131 -1.18 -16.35 10.05
N SER A 132 -0.77 -16.07 8.80
CA SER A 132 0.55 -15.51 8.52
C SER A 132 0.54 -13.99 8.29
N LEU A 133 -0.64 -13.40 8.06
CA LEU A 133 -0.79 -12.01 7.67
C LEU A 133 -1.77 -11.24 8.57
N SER A 134 -2.14 -11.78 9.73
CA SER A 134 -3.19 -11.24 10.62
C SER A 134 -2.98 -9.78 11.07
N GLY A 135 -1.75 -9.29 11.07
CA GLY A 135 -1.45 -7.88 11.38
C GLY A 135 -1.67 -6.91 10.22
N ASP A 136 -1.69 -7.40 8.98
CA ASP A 136 -1.72 -6.59 7.75
C ASP A 136 -2.95 -6.87 6.89
N VAL A 137 -3.64 -7.99 7.12
CA VAL A 137 -4.78 -8.45 6.31
C VAL A 137 -5.94 -8.86 7.22
N SER A 138 -7.13 -8.38 6.90
CA SER A 138 -8.37 -8.90 7.46
C SER A 138 -9.07 -9.81 6.44
N VAL A 139 -9.49 -10.99 6.87
CA VAL A 139 -10.16 -11.98 6.02
C VAL A 139 -11.68 -11.89 6.22
N SER A 140 -12.41 -11.52 5.15
CA SER A 140 -13.87 -11.54 5.15
C SER A 140 -14.40 -12.91 4.76
N ARG A 141 -15.35 -13.43 5.52
CA ARG A 141 -16.20 -14.57 5.13
C ARG A 141 -17.44 -14.01 4.42
N LYS A 142 -17.43 -14.04 3.10
CA LYS A 142 -18.64 -13.90 2.29
C LYS A 142 -18.91 -15.20 1.56
#